data_1a5f964d3a37be264f92c80d90b13982
#
_entry.id   1a5f964d3a37be264f92c80d90b13982
#
_cell.length_a   1.000
_cell.length_b   1.000
_cell.length_c   1.000
_cell.angle_alpha   90.00
_cell.angle_beta   90.00
_cell.angle_gamma   90.00
#
_symmetry.space_group_name_H-M   'P 1'
#
loop_
_entity.id
_entity.type
_entity.pdbx_description
1 polymer ?
#
loop_
_entity_poly.entity_id
_entity_poly.type
_entity_poly.pdbx_seq_one_letter_code
_entity_poly.pdbx_strand_id
1 'polypeptide(L)'
;MGPFLAIVGDTWRQSRQQVVFLLLIGAMALFSVAWVLLCRVQVTPDGTYVLTLAVGGSAESGFEIDWDNQYKETLSGEQARDRLRGPERERRQAFERMERAAERLLLARAREAAPEVKQPLEAELAAAKEDFEGKDRALQALVKEVDDAAQRAVDARSPGVSALEKGVQVWMSTGVMILVWITMFGFIAACAGYFPAMLAAGAVDVLVSKPIRRIEIFLGKYVGGLVLFTAALAAAFGVMFLGLGFRTGVWHLQFFAAMPVIVFSAALLYALVAWIGIYTRSTALAVIVGYVYYVILEWFVWGLQVLDQVLARGGVEYRWVTVLSEGSRWAFPGFGRLRIAAQAAVLDVPVFDAQPLVVGTAWLLLLLATGYLWFRRLDF
;
A
#
# COMPACT_ATOMS: atom_id res chain seq x y z
N MET A 1 38.58 -9.41 8.15
CA MET A 1 37.15 -9.02 8.11
C MET A 1 36.83 -8.28 9.39
N GLY A 2 36.19 -7.12 9.34
CA GLY A 2 35.81 -6.37 10.56
C GLY A 2 34.75 -7.15 11.37
N PRO A 3 34.64 -6.91 12.67
CA PRO A 3 33.73 -7.62 13.57
C PRO A 3 32.27 -7.51 13.10
N PHE A 4 31.87 -6.41 12.47
CA PHE A 4 30.54 -6.21 11.89
C PHE A 4 30.20 -7.23 10.79
N LEU A 5 31.12 -7.46 9.82
CA LEU A 5 30.91 -8.45 8.76
C LEU A 5 30.85 -9.88 9.30
N ALA A 6 31.54 -10.18 10.39
CA ALA A 6 31.45 -11.47 11.05
C ALA A 6 30.05 -11.70 11.64
N ILE A 7 29.42 -10.66 12.24
CA ILE A 7 28.06 -10.75 12.78
C ILE A 7 27.02 -10.93 11.66
N VAL A 8 27.17 -10.20 10.55
CA VAL A 8 26.30 -10.37 9.37
C VAL A 8 26.44 -11.80 8.83
N GLY A 9 27.66 -12.33 8.74
CA GLY A 9 27.91 -13.72 8.33
C GLY A 9 27.34 -14.77 9.28
N ASP A 10 27.36 -14.51 10.59
CA ASP A 10 26.70 -15.36 11.59
C ASP A 10 25.17 -15.33 11.44
N THR A 11 24.59 -14.16 11.20
CA THR A 11 23.15 -14.01 10.92
C THR A 11 22.76 -14.82 9.67
N TRP A 12 23.59 -14.83 8.64
CA TRP A 12 23.40 -15.67 7.45
C TRP A 12 23.38 -17.17 7.80
N ARG A 13 24.34 -17.64 8.59
CA ARG A 13 24.40 -19.06 9.00
C ARG A 13 23.19 -19.45 9.83
N GLN A 14 22.79 -18.61 10.80
CA GLN A 14 21.61 -18.81 11.63
C GLN A 14 20.33 -18.87 10.79
N SER A 15 20.18 -17.98 9.82
CA SER A 15 18.98 -17.91 8.96
C SER A 15 18.84 -19.14 8.06
N ARG A 16 19.95 -19.69 7.55
CA ARG A 16 19.93 -20.94 6.76
C ARG A 16 19.45 -22.15 7.54
N GLN A 17 19.56 -22.12 8.87
CA GLN A 17 19.09 -23.20 9.75
C GLN A 17 17.64 -22.99 10.19
N GLN A 18 17.07 -21.80 9.97
CA GLN A 18 15.68 -21.50 10.33
C GLN A 18 14.75 -21.95 9.20
N VAL A 19 13.91 -22.93 9.49
CA VAL A 19 12.90 -23.46 8.55
C VAL A 19 11.98 -22.34 8.03
N VAL A 20 11.60 -21.39 8.91
CA VAL A 20 10.72 -20.26 8.56
C VAL A 20 11.33 -19.36 7.48
N PHE A 21 12.64 -19.10 7.54
CA PHE A 21 13.32 -18.30 6.52
C PHE A 21 13.40 -19.03 5.17
N LEU A 22 13.62 -20.33 5.18
CA LEU A 22 13.60 -21.15 3.96
C LEU A 22 12.18 -21.22 3.37
N LEU A 23 11.16 -21.32 4.21
CA LEU A 23 9.77 -21.27 3.77
C LEU A 23 9.42 -19.91 3.15
N LEU A 24 9.91 -18.80 3.71
CA LEU A 24 9.75 -17.47 3.12
C LEU A 24 10.35 -17.40 1.72
N ILE A 25 11.60 -17.80 1.56
CA ILE A 25 12.26 -17.82 0.25
C ILE A 25 11.51 -18.72 -0.72
N GLY A 26 11.10 -19.91 -0.27
CA GLY A 26 10.31 -20.85 -1.06
C GLY A 26 8.97 -20.27 -1.51
N ALA A 27 8.24 -19.60 -0.61
CA ALA A 27 6.98 -18.94 -0.92
C ALA A 27 7.16 -17.80 -1.92
N MET A 28 8.19 -16.97 -1.74
CA MET A 28 8.53 -15.89 -2.67
C MET A 28 8.87 -16.42 -4.07
N ALA A 29 9.70 -17.46 -4.12
CA ALA A 29 10.09 -18.09 -5.38
C ALA A 29 8.89 -18.75 -6.07
N LEU A 30 8.10 -19.51 -5.32
CA LEU A 30 6.86 -20.15 -5.82
C LEU A 30 5.89 -19.12 -6.38
N PHE A 31 5.65 -18.04 -5.61
CA PHE A 31 4.79 -16.95 -6.06
C PHE A 31 5.33 -16.31 -7.34
N SER A 32 6.62 -15.97 -7.39
CA SER A 32 7.24 -15.34 -8.54
C SER A 32 7.14 -16.20 -9.81
N VAL A 33 7.38 -17.50 -9.69
CA VAL A 33 7.24 -18.45 -10.80
C VAL A 33 5.76 -18.59 -11.21
N ALA A 34 4.84 -18.75 -10.24
CA ALA A 34 3.41 -18.86 -10.52
C ALA A 34 2.90 -17.60 -11.21
N TRP A 35 3.33 -16.42 -10.76
CA TRP A 35 2.94 -15.13 -11.34
C TRP A 35 3.37 -14.99 -12.80
N VAL A 36 4.58 -15.46 -13.13
CA VAL A 36 5.06 -15.52 -14.51
C VAL A 36 4.25 -16.51 -15.34
N LEU A 37 3.92 -17.69 -14.78
CA LEU A 37 3.18 -18.73 -15.50
C LEU A 37 1.71 -18.35 -15.77
N LEU A 38 1.09 -17.58 -14.87
CA LEU A 38 -0.28 -17.09 -15.04
C LEU A 38 -0.40 -16.02 -16.14
N CYS A 39 0.68 -15.37 -16.51
CA CYS A 39 0.73 -14.40 -17.60
C CYS A 39 0.69 -15.13 -18.95
N ARG A 40 -0.30 -14.84 -19.79
CA ARG A 40 -0.35 -15.34 -21.19
C ARG A 40 -0.41 -14.16 -22.17
N VAL A 41 0.31 -14.29 -23.27
CA VAL A 41 0.24 -13.35 -24.39
C VAL A 41 -0.66 -13.98 -25.44
N GLN A 42 -1.70 -13.27 -25.86
CA GLN A 42 -2.58 -13.67 -26.95
C GLN A 42 -2.49 -12.63 -28.08
N VAL A 43 -2.68 -13.11 -29.30
CA VAL A 43 -2.76 -12.25 -30.49
C VAL A 43 -4.23 -12.05 -30.80
N THR A 44 -4.68 -10.82 -30.79
CA THR A 44 -6.03 -10.43 -31.17
C THR A 44 -6.25 -10.62 -32.68
N PRO A 45 -7.48 -10.77 -33.18
CA PRO A 45 -7.77 -10.90 -34.61
C PRO A 45 -7.19 -9.75 -35.46
N ASP A 46 -6.99 -8.58 -34.85
CA ASP A 46 -6.40 -7.39 -35.47
C ASP A 46 -4.85 -7.42 -35.49
N GLY A 47 -4.23 -8.53 -35.06
CA GLY A 47 -2.78 -8.69 -35.04
C GLY A 47 -2.07 -7.99 -33.87
N THR A 48 -2.80 -7.42 -32.92
CA THR A 48 -2.23 -6.82 -31.71
C THR A 48 -1.98 -7.86 -30.63
N TYR A 49 -0.88 -7.70 -29.89
CA TYR A 49 -0.56 -8.58 -28.76
C TYR A 49 -1.18 -8.02 -27.48
N VAL A 50 -1.97 -8.84 -26.78
CA VAL A 50 -2.63 -8.47 -25.52
C VAL A 50 -2.28 -9.48 -24.44
N LEU A 51 -2.14 -8.99 -23.21
CA LEU A 51 -1.88 -9.81 -22.05
C LEU A 51 -3.20 -10.37 -21.50
N THR A 52 -3.24 -11.68 -21.26
CA THR A 52 -4.42 -12.35 -20.69
C THR A 52 -4.05 -13.19 -19.49
N LEU A 53 -5.03 -13.42 -18.60
CA LEU A 53 -4.90 -14.29 -17.45
C LEU A 53 -5.12 -15.76 -17.84
N ALA A 54 -4.23 -16.64 -17.40
CA ALA A 54 -4.37 -18.09 -17.60
C ALA A 54 -5.37 -18.74 -16.62
N VAL A 55 -6.54 -18.11 -16.40
CA VAL A 55 -7.57 -18.61 -15.49
C VAL A 55 -8.79 -19.01 -16.31
N GLY A 56 -9.04 -20.32 -16.45
CA GLY A 56 -10.20 -20.85 -17.13
C GLY A 56 -9.89 -21.53 -18.47
N GLY A 57 -10.32 -22.76 -18.61
CA GLY A 57 -9.95 -23.68 -19.69
C GLY A 57 -10.66 -23.51 -21.04
N SER A 58 -11.25 -22.35 -21.38
CA SER A 58 -11.81 -22.08 -22.71
C SER A 58 -11.44 -20.68 -23.18
N ALA A 59 -10.96 -20.60 -24.42
CA ALA A 59 -10.53 -19.35 -25.06
C ALA A 59 -11.65 -18.32 -25.24
N GLU A 60 -12.92 -18.70 -25.00
CA GLU A 60 -14.09 -17.84 -25.17
C GLU A 60 -14.56 -17.12 -23.90
N SER A 61 -14.03 -17.47 -22.72
CA SER A 61 -14.35 -16.82 -21.44
C SER A 61 -13.19 -16.03 -20.86
N GLY A 62 -12.30 -15.52 -21.70
CA GLY A 62 -11.23 -14.62 -21.29
C GLY A 62 -11.83 -13.33 -20.72
N PHE A 63 -11.62 -13.09 -19.45
CA PHE A 63 -11.88 -11.79 -18.83
C PHE A 63 -10.92 -10.80 -19.48
N GLU A 64 -11.40 -10.06 -20.46
CA GLU A 64 -10.63 -9.02 -21.14
C GLU A 64 -10.45 -7.86 -20.16
N ILE A 65 -9.24 -7.74 -19.63
CA ILE A 65 -8.91 -6.63 -18.74
C ILE A 65 -8.61 -5.44 -19.64
N ASP A 66 -9.40 -4.39 -19.51
CA ASP A 66 -9.10 -3.09 -20.12
C ASP A 66 -7.88 -2.48 -19.43
N TRP A 67 -6.69 -2.78 -19.97
CA TRP A 67 -5.42 -2.34 -19.43
C TRP A 67 -5.26 -0.81 -19.45
N ASP A 68 -5.84 -0.13 -20.44
CA ASP A 68 -5.79 1.32 -20.53
C ASP A 68 -6.56 1.96 -19.39
N ASN A 69 -7.74 1.45 -19.10
CA ASN A 69 -8.56 1.94 -17.98
C ASN A 69 -7.92 1.60 -16.62
N GLN A 70 -7.38 0.40 -16.47
CA GLN A 70 -6.71 -0.01 -15.24
C GLN A 70 -5.40 0.75 -15.01
N TYR A 71 -4.65 1.05 -16.07
CA TYR A 71 -3.47 1.89 -16.02
C TYR A 71 -3.83 3.32 -15.60
N LYS A 72 -4.90 3.88 -16.18
CA LYS A 72 -5.45 5.18 -15.86
C LYS A 72 -5.94 5.28 -14.41
N GLU A 73 -6.67 4.28 -13.93
CA GLU A 73 -7.12 4.22 -12.53
C GLU A 73 -5.94 4.15 -11.54
N THR A 74 -4.90 3.40 -11.86
CA THR A 74 -3.71 3.29 -11.01
C THR A 74 -2.93 4.61 -10.97
N LEU A 75 -2.88 5.34 -12.09
CA LEU A 75 -2.18 6.63 -12.21
C LEU A 75 -2.91 7.77 -11.51
N SER A 76 -4.23 7.81 -11.59
CA SER A 76 -5.05 8.97 -11.18
C SER A 76 -5.78 8.78 -9.85
N GLY A 77 -5.89 7.54 -9.37
CA GLY A 77 -6.90 7.13 -8.39
C GLY A 77 -6.93 7.92 -7.07
N GLU A 78 -5.81 8.27 -6.48
CA GLU A 78 -5.79 8.97 -5.17
C GLU A 78 -5.88 10.49 -5.35
N GLN A 79 -5.15 11.05 -6.30
CA GLN A 79 -5.19 12.49 -6.59
C GLN A 79 -6.53 12.94 -7.18
N ALA A 80 -7.13 12.11 -8.05
CA ALA A 80 -8.45 12.34 -8.60
C ALA A 80 -9.53 12.33 -7.50
N ARG A 81 -9.48 11.35 -6.60
CA ARG A 81 -10.41 11.23 -5.48
C ARG A 81 -10.34 12.44 -4.54
N ASP A 82 -9.14 12.93 -4.23
CA ASP A 82 -8.99 14.09 -3.34
C ASP A 82 -9.53 15.38 -3.97
N ARG A 83 -9.35 15.57 -5.28
CA ARG A 83 -9.91 16.73 -6.00
C ARG A 83 -11.43 16.70 -6.10
N LEU A 84 -12.03 15.53 -6.21
CA LEU A 84 -13.47 15.37 -6.39
C LEU A 84 -14.26 15.43 -5.09
N ARG A 85 -13.63 15.17 -3.93
CA ARG A 85 -14.31 15.13 -2.61
C ARG A 85 -15.09 16.41 -2.25
N GLY A 86 -14.48 17.57 -2.45
CA GLY A 86 -15.13 18.87 -2.14
C GLY A 86 -16.39 19.10 -2.96
N PRO A 87 -16.28 19.11 -4.31
CA PRO A 87 -17.42 19.27 -5.21
C PRO A 87 -18.51 18.20 -5.05
N GLU A 88 -18.16 16.94 -4.77
CA GLU A 88 -19.15 15.88 -4.47
C GLU A 88 -19.96 16.17 -3.21
N ARG A 89 -19.34 16.70 -2.16
CA ARG A 89 -20.01 17.13 -0.92
C ARG A 89 -20.97 18.27 -1.20
N GLU A 90 -20.52 19.28 -1.93
CA GLU A 90 -21.35 20.42 -2.26
C GLU A 90 -22.59 20.05 -3.09
N ARG A 91 -22.42 19.21 -4.10
CA ARG A 91 -23.52 18.68 -4.91
C ARG A 91 -24.54 17.93 -4.02
N ARG A 92 -24.05 17.09 -3.11
CA ARG A 92 -24.93 16.33 -2.21
C ARG A 92 -25.70 17.23 -1.25
N GLN A 93 -25.05 18.23 -0.66
CA GLN A 93 -25.73 19.20 0.19
C GLN A 93 -26.80 20.00 -0.56
N ALA A 94 -26.55 20.31 -1.83
CA ALA A 94 -27.55 20.95 -2.69
C ALA A 94 -28.73 20.01 -2.99
N PHE A 95 -28.45 18.71 -3.24
CA PHE A 95 -29.49 17.69 -3.43
C PHE A 95 -30.39 17.55 -2.19
N GLU A 96 -29.81 17.46 -1.00
CA GLU A 96 -30.59 17.37 0.25
C GLU A 96 -31.42 18.63 0.53
N ARG A 97 -30.94 19.82 0.14
CA ARG A 97 -31.73 21.06 0.22
C ARG A 97 -32.91 21.02 -0.72
N MET A 98 -32.70 20.58 -1.95
CA MET A 98 -33.75 20.40 -2.96
C MET A 98 -34.82 19.40 -2.49
N GLU A 99 -34.37 18.24 -1.95
CA GLU A 99 -35.27 17.19 -1.45
C GLU A 99 -36.13 17.71 -0.27
N ARG A 100 -35.53 18.42 0.69
CA ARG A 100 -36.26 19.06 1.82
C ARG A 100 -37.23 20.11 1.36
N ALA A 101 -36.87 20.92 0.38
CA ALA A 101 -37.81 21.92 -0.18
C ALA A 101 -38.99 21.25 -0.90
N ALA A 102 -38.71 20.17 -1.66
CA ALA A 102 -39.74 19.37 -2.31
C ALA A 102 -40.69 18.71 -1.32
N GLU A 103 -40.17 18.14 -0.23
CA GLU A 103 -40.97 17.53 0.83
C GLU A 103 -41.88 18.55 1.53
N ARG A 104 -41.37 19.73 1.86
CA ARG A 104 -42.18 20.83 2.45
C ARG A 104 -43.30 21.24 1.52
N LEU A 105 -43.03 21.37 0.23
CA LEU A 105 -44.06 21.72 -0.76
C LEU A 105 -45.14 20.63 -0.88
N LEU A 106 -44.72 19.34 -0.90
CA LEU A 106 -45.65 18.21 -0.92
C LEU A 106 -46.54 18.17 0.32
N LEU A 107 -45.98 18.41 1.49
CA LEU A 107 -46.78 18.51 2.76
C LEU A 107 -47.73 19.70 2.75
N ALA A 108 -47.31 20.84 2.22
CA ALA A 108 -48.19 22.01 2.08
C ALA A 108 -49.33 21.77 1.07
N ARG A 109 -49.06 21.03 0.00
CA ARG A 109 -50.10 20.61 -0.98
C ARG A 109 -51.07 19.62 -0.36
N ALA A 110 -50.58 18.62 0.36
CA ALA A 110 -51.41 17.60 1.03
C ALA A 110 -52.31 18.19 2.13
N ARG A 111 -51.89 19.29 2.76
CA ARG A 111 -52.68 20.03 3.77
C ARG A 111 -53.60 21.09 3.18
N GLU A 112 -53.75 21.18 1.86
CA GLU A 112 -54.53 22.17 1.14
C GLU A 112 -54.20 23.63 1.55
N ALA A 113 -52.92 23.90 1.90
CA ALA A 113 -52.49 25.21 2.38
C ALA A 113 -52.82 26.32 1.35
N ALA A 114 -53.03 27.56 1.87
CA ALA A 114 -53.36 28.71 1.04
C ALA A 114 -52.30 29.03 -0.01
N PRO A 115 -52.64 29.65 -1.15
CA PRO A 115 -51.68 30.00 -2.20
C PRO A 115 -50.49 30.83 -1.71
N GLU A 116 -50.72 31.70 -0.73
CA GLU A 116 -49.71 32.55 -0.07
C GLU A 116 -48.57 31.75 0.60
N VAL A 117 -48.86 30.49 1.04
CA VAL A 117 -47.90 29.57 1.65
C VAL A 117 -47.20 28.71 0.58
N LYS A 118 -47.90 28.41 -0.52
CA LYS A 118 -47.34 27.54 -1.60
C LYS A 118 -46.35 28.30 -2.50
N GLN A 119 -46.62 29.56 -2.83
CA GLN A 119 -45.76 30.36 -3.72
C GLN A 119 -44.31 30.48 -3.22
N PRO A 120 -44.05 30.85 -1.93
CA PRO A 120 -42.66 30.93 -1.46
C PRO A 120 -41.97 29.55 -1.43
N LEU A 121 -42.69 28.45 -1.17
CA LEU A 121 -42.11 27.09 -1.20
C LEU A 121 -41.78 26.63 -2.63
N GLU A 122 -42.57 27.02 -3.62
CA GLU A 122 -42.29 26.78 -5.03
C GLU A 122 -41.05 27.54 -5.49
N ALA A 123 -40.88 28.79 -5.05
CA ALA A 123 -39.71 29.59 -5.31
C ALA A 123 -38.45 29.01 -4.60
N GLU A 124 -38.59 28.54 -3.34
CA GLU A 124 -37.52 27.85 -2.59
C GLU A 124 -37.07 26.58 -3.33
N LEU A 125 -38.01 25.76 -3.81
CA LEU A 125 -37.70 24.55 -4.57
C LEU A 125 -37.01 24.85 -5.91
N ALA A 126 -37.48 25.89 -6.63
CA ALA A 126 -36.89 26.31 -7.89
C ALA A 126 -35.43 26.76 -7.70
N ALA A 127 -35.16 27.57 -6.68
CA ALA A 127 -33.82 28.03 -6.33
C ALA A 127 -32.90 26.87 -5.90
N ALA A 128 -33.40 25.94 -5.10
CA ALA A 128 -32.65 24.76 -4.67
C ALA A 128 -32.32 23.81 -5.84
N LYS A 129 -33.26 23.71 -6.81
CA LYS A 129 -33.04 22.91 -8.04
C LYS A 129 -31.98 23.55 -8.92
N GLU A 130 -31.99 24.85 -9.11
CA GLU A 130 -30.98 25.57 -9.87
C GLU A 130 -29.58 25.46 -9.23
N ASP A 131 -29.47 25.57 -7.88
CA ASP A 131 -28.21 25.34 -7.15
C ASP A 131 -27.69 23.93 -7.36
N PHE A 132 -28.56 22.91 -7.27
CA PHE A 132 -28.18 21.52 -7.51
C PHE A 132 -27.70 21.30 -8.98
N GLU A 133 -28.46 21.79 -9.97
CA GLU A 133 -28.07 21.64 -11.38
C GLU A 133 -26.76 22.37 -11.68
N GLY A 134 -26.52 23.53 -11.05
CA GLY A 134 -25.26 24.26 -11.16
C GLY A 134 -24.06 23.46 -10.62
N LYS A 135 -24.22 22.87 -9.44
CA LYS A 135 -23.16 22.07 -8.80
C LYS A 135 -22.95 20.72 -9.49
N ASP A 136 -24.01 20.11 -10.02
CA ASP A 136 -23.88 18.87 -10.79
C ASP A 136 -23.10 19.10 -12.08
N ARG A 137 -23.41 20.19 -12.81
CA ARG A 137 -22.64 20.59 -14.01
C ARG A 137 -21.16 20.89 -13.70
N ALA A 138 -20.91 21.59 -12.58
CA ALA A 138 -19.54 21.88 -12.15
C ALA A 138 -18.76 20.60 -11.79
N LEU A 139 -19.39 19.65 -11.11
CA LEU A 139 -18.79 18.36 -10.80
C LEU A 139 -18.50 17.55 -12.06
N GLN A 140 -19.44 17.46 -13.01
CA GLN A 140 -19.25 16.76 -14.28
C GLN A 140 -18.11 17.37 -15.10
N ALA A 141 -18.00 18.70 -15.13
CA ALA A 141 -16.89 19.40 -15.80
C ALA A 141 -15.55 19.06 -15.15
N LEU A 142 -15.49 19.04 -13.80
CA LEU A 142 -14.29 18.67 -13.07
C LEU A 142 -13.91 17.20 -13.23
N VAL A 143 -14.88 16.28 -13.23
CA VAL A 143 -14.65 14.85 -13.53
C VAL A 143 -14.02 14.70 -14.90
N LYS A 144 -14.57 15.39 -15.91
CA LYS A 144 -14.01 15.38 -17.26
C LYS A 144 -12.59 15.97 -17.30
N GLU A 145 -12.33 17.08 -16.60
CA GLU A 145 -10.98 17.68 -16.53
C GLU A 145 -9.97 16.73 -15.90
N VAL A 146 -10.35 16.06 -14.79
CA VAL A 146 -9.51 15.06 -14.11
C VAL A 146 -9.25 13.87 -15.04
N ASP A 147 -10.26 13.42 -15.76
CA ASP A 147 -10.16 12.32 -16.71
C ASP A 147 -9.25 12.66 -17.90
N ASP A 148 -9.43 13.84 -18.48
CA ASP A 148 -8.60 14.36 -19.57
C ASP A 148 -7.15 14.60 -19.11
N ALA A 149 -6.94 15.00 -17.84
CA ALA A 149 -5.61 15.16 -17.27
C ALA A 149 -4.92 13.81 -17.04
N ALA A 150 -5.66 12.81 -16.57
CA ALA A 150 -5.18 11.44 -16.44
C ALA A 150 -4.83 10.83 -17.78
N GLN A 151 -5.68 11.03 -18.80
CA GLN A 151 -5.42 10.57 -20.16
C GLN A 151 -4.16 11.23 -20.75
N ARG A 152 -4.03 12.55 -20.61
CA ARG A 152 -2.81 13.28 -21.04
C ARG A 152 -1.55 12.77 -20.33
N ALA A 153 -1.66 12.41 -19.04
CA ALA A 153 -0.53 11.85 -18.30
C ALA A 153 -0.15 10.45 -18.81
N VAL A 154 -1.13 9.63 -19.21
CA VAL A 154 -0.91 8.34 -19.87
C VAL A 154 -0.24 8.54 -21.21
N ASP A 155 -0.78 9.44 -22.04
CA ASP A 155 -0.28 9.70 -23.40
C ASP A 155 1.14 10.29 -23.38
N ALA A 156 1.42 11.20 -22.44
CA ALA A 156 2.74 11.79 -22.27
C ALA A 156 3.82 10.81 -21.83
N ARG A 157 3.43 9.78 -21.07
CA ARG A 157 4.35 8.72 -20.60
C ARG A 157 4.46 7.54 -21.53
N SER A 158 3.51 7.39 -22.41
CA SER A 158 3.38 6.24 -23.30
C SER A 158 3.37 6.61 -24.80
N PRO A 159 4.19 7.55 -25.28
CA PRO A 159 4.24 7.81 -26.72
C PRO A 159 4.81 6.55 -27.40
N GLY A 160 3.93 5.75 -28.03
CA GLY A 160 4.31 4.53 -28.73
C GLY A 160 4.41 3.27 -27.87
N VAL A 161 4.00 3.28 -26.58
CA VAL A 161 3.94 2.07 -25.74
C VAL A 161 2.77 1.20 -26.22
N SER A 162 3.09 -0.04 -26.58
CA SER A 162 2.09 -1.01 -27.03
C SER A 162 1.12 -1.42 -25.91
N ALA A 163 -0.09 -1.89 -26.27
CA ALA A 163 -1.05 -2.44 -25.32
C ALA A 163 -0.44 -3.57 -24.47
N LEU A 164 0.43 -4.38 -25.07
CA LEU A 164 1.18 -5.42 -24.37
C LEU A 164 2.10 -4.86 -23.29
N GLU A 165 2.84 -3.80 -23.59
CA GLU A 165 3.74 -3.16 -22.62
C GLU A 165 2.99 -2.59 -21.43
N LYS A 166 1.88 -1.89 -21.66
CA LYS A 166 0.99 -1.39 -20.60
C LYS A 166 0.45 -2.55 -19.74
N GLY A 167 -0.02 -3.62 -20.38
CA GLY A 167 -0.47 -4.81 -19.69
C GLY A 167 0.61 -5.43 -18.81
N VAL A 168 1.84 -5.55 -19.30
CA VAL A 168 2.98 -6.08 -18.53
C VAL A 168 3.33 -5.18 -17.35
N GLN A 169 3.33 -3.86 -17.51
CA GLN A 169 3.59 -2.91 -16.45
C GLN A 169 2.55 -3.02 -15.32
N VAL A 170 1.26 -3.07 -15.66
CA VAL A 170 0.18 -3.26 -14.69
C VAL A 170 0.28 -4.63 -14.02
N TRP A 171 0.60 -5.68 -14.78
CA TRP A 171 0.81 -7.02 -14.26
C TRP A 171 1.96 -7.07 -13.24
N MET A 172 3.10 -6.46 -13.57
CA MET A 172 4.24 -6.33 -12.66
C MET A 172 3.87 -5.54 -11.40
N SER A 173 3.17 -4.42 -11.53
CA SER A 173 2.71 -3.58 -10.43
C SER A 173 1.77 -4.34 -9.48
N THR A 174 0.81 -5.09 -10.02
CA THR A 174 -0.09 -5.95 -9.24
C THR A 174 0.66 -7.09 -8.55
N GLY A 175 1.64 -7.69 -9.25
CA GLY A 175 2.53 -8.70 -8.67
C GLY A 175 3.32 -8.18 -7.48
N VAL A 176 3.83 -6.95 -7.55
CA VAL A 176 4.50 -6.28 -6.41
C VAL A 176 3.56 -6.13 -5.23
N MET A 177 2.31 -5.71 -5.46
CA MET A 177 1.33 -5.55 -4.38
C MET A 177 1.12 -6.85 -3.59
N ILE A 178 0.94 -7.97 -4.30
CA ILE A 178 0.75 -9.29 -3.67
C ILE A 178 2.05 -9.78 -3.01
N LEU A 179 3.18 -9.61 -3.71
CA LEU A 179 4.49 -10.01 -3.20
C LEU A 179 4.83 -9.30 -1.89
N VAL A 180 4.49 -8.01 -1.75
CA VAL A 180 4.67 -7.26 -0.49
C VAL A 180 3.92 -7.92 0.66
N TRP A 181 2.68 -8.35 0.47
CA TRP A 181 1.93 -9.07 1.51
C TRP A 181 2.66 -10.36 1.93
N ILE A 182 3.00 -11.21 0.96
CA ILE A 182 3.69 -12.49 1.22
C ILE A 182 5.01 -12.26 1.94
N THR A 183 5.80 -11.28 1.48
CA THR A 183 7.13 -11.00 2.03
C THR A 183 7.06 -10.43 3.44
N MET A 184 6.14 -9.49 3.73
CA MET A 184 6.01 -8.90 5.06
C MET A 184 5.54 -9.92 6.08
N PHE A 185 4.52 -10.73 5.75
CA PHE A 185 4.07 -11.81 6.64
C PHE A 185 5.19 -12.81 6.95
N GLY A 186 5.84 -13.33 5.92
CA GLY A 186 6.92 -14.29 6.10
C GLY A 186 8.13 -13.69 6.84
N PHE A 187 8.45 -12.42 6.60
CA PHE A 187 9.57 -11.75 7.22
C PHE A 187 9.36 -11.50 8.72
N ILE A 188 8.15 -11.13 9.16
CA ILE A 188 7.83 -11.04 10.60
C ILE A 188 8.17 -12.36 11.31
N ALA A 189 7.69 -13.48 10.78
CA ALA A 189 7.93 -14.78 11.37
C ALA A 189 9.43 -15.18 11.35
N ALA A 190 10.14 -14.84 10.25
CA ALA A 190 11.54 -15.18 10.09
C ALA A 190 12.46 -14.35 10.99
N CYS A 191 12.19 -13.04 11.16
CA CYS A 191 13.08 -12.15 11.92
C CYS A 191 12.79 -12.11 13.43
N ALA A 192 11.61 -12.52 13.87
CA ALA A 192 11.20 -12.42 15.28
C ALA A 192 12.11 -13.19 16.25
N GLY A 193 12.73 -14.26 15.79
CA GLY A 193 13.64 -15.08 16.61
C GLY A 193 15.06 -14.53 16.75
N TYR A 194 15.48 -13.54 15.92
CA TYR A 194 16.90 -13.16 15.88
C TYR A 194 17.41 -12.54 17.19
N PHE A 195 16.64 -11.64 17.79
CA PHE A 195 17.02 -11.00 19.05
C PHE A 195 16.75 -11.88 20.26
N PRO A 196 15.59 -12.53 20.44
CA PRO A 196 15.38 -13.45 21.54
C PRO A 196 16.39 -14.60 21.59
N ALA A 197 16.74 -15.19 20.44
CA ALA A 197 17.75 -16.25 20.38
C ALA A 197 19.14 -15.79 20.80
N MET A 198 19.49 -14.53 20.50
CA MET A 198 20.76 -13.95 20.93
C MET A 198 20.79 -13.69 22.44
N LEU A 199 19.62 -13.43 23.06
CA LEU A 199 19.49 -13.18 24.49
C LEU A 199 19.31 -14.46 25.33
N ALA A 200 19.28 -15.63 24.69
CA ALA A 200 19.20 -16.91 25.38
C ALA A 200 20.50 -17.17 26.16
N ALA A 201 20.35 -17.87 27.33
CA ALA A 201 21.48 -18.21 28.17
C ALA A 201 22.53 -19.02 27.40
N GLY A 202 23.81 -18.66 27.56
CA GLY A 202 24.95 -19.26 26.88
C GLY A 202 25.29 -18.67 25.50
N ALA A 203 24.33 -18.05 24.77
CA ALA A 203 24.65 -17.39 23.51
C ALA A 203 25.34 -16.03 23.74
N VAL A 204 25.00 -15.40 24.85
CA VAL A 204 25.56 -14.09 25.25
C VAL A 204 27.02 -14.24 25.69
N ASP A 205 27.39 -15.28 26.38
CA ASP A 205 28.76 -15.53 26.89
C ASP A 205 29.77 -15.59 25.75
N VAL A 206 29.37 -16.20 24.63
CA VAL A 206 30.22 -16.28 23.42
C VAL A 206 30.38 -14.89 22.73
N LEU A 207 29.35 -14.04 22.79
CA LEU A 207 29.37 -12.70 22.20
C LEU A 207 30.17 -11.71 23.05
N VAL A 208 30.07 -11.80 24.36
CA VAL A 208 30.76 -10.90 25.30
C VAL A 208 32.26 -11.25 25.46
N SER A 209 32.65 -12.47 25.16
CA SER A 209 34.08 -12.88 25.17
C SER A 209 34.94 -12.16 24.09
N LYS A 210 34.32 -11.51 23.12
CA LYS A 210 35.01 -10.73 22.08
C LYS A 210 34.91 -9.23 22.37
N PRO A 211 35.95 -8.41 22.12
CA PRO A 211 35.95 -6.99 22.36
C PRO A 211 35.15 -6.24 21.29
N ILE A 212 33.83 -6.53 21.19
CA ILE A 212 32.90 -5.93 20.25
C ILE A 212 31.98 -4.97 21.01
N ARG A 213 31.73 -3.77 20.43
CA ARG A 213 30.81 -2.82 21.04
C ARG A 213 29.37 -3.32 20.97
N ARG A 214 28.59 -3.11 22.04
CA ARG A 214 27.17 -3.54 22.09
C ARG A 214 26.34 -2.99 20.92
N ILE A 215 26.64 -1.78 20.45
CA ILE A 215 25.98 -1.17 19.29
C ILE A 215 26.28 -1.93 18.00
N GLU A 216 27.49 -2.43 17.83
CA GLU A 216 27.89 -3.18 16.64
C GLU A 216 27.17 -4.53 16.59
N ILE A 217 26.94 -5.15 17.75
CA ILE A 217 26.17 -6.39 17.87
C ILE A 217 24.70 -6.12 17.49
N PHE A 218 24.10 -5.08 18.08
CA PHE A 218 22.70 -4.73 17.83
C PHE A 218 22.47 -4.37 16.37
N LEU A 219 23.23 -3.42 15.81
CA LEU A 219 23.11 -2.99 14.43
C LEU A 219 23.52 -4.10 13.44
N GLY A 220 24.56 -4.88 13.77
CA GLY A 220 24.99 -6.00 12.93
C GLY A 220 23.92 -7.06 12.75
N LYS A 221 23.19 -7.40 13.82
CA LYS A 221 22.05 -8.33 13.76
C LYS A 221 20.88 -7.73 12.95
N TYR A 222 20.56 -6.46 13.21
CA TYR A 222 19.50 -5.78 12.52
C TYR A 222 19.78 -5.64 11.01
N VAL A 223 20.95 -5.10 10.66
CA VAL A 223 21.36 -4.95 9.26
C VAL A 223 21.53 -6.32 8.58
N GLY A 224 22.06 -7.32 9.30
CA GLY A 224 22.20 -8.68 8.80
C GLY A 224 20.86 -9.28 8.36
N GLY A 225 19.81 -9.13 9.16
CA GLY A 225 18.46 -9.58 8.80
C GLY A 225 17.90 -8.85 7.58
N LEU A 226 18.13 -7.53 7.49
CA LEU A 226 17.70 -6.72 6.34
C LEU A 226 18.45 -7.08 5.05
N VAL A 227 19.74 -7.32 5.12
CA VAL A 227 20.53 -7.75 3.95
C VAL A 227 20.04 -9.09 3.42
N LEU A 228 19.70 -10.03 4.30
CA LEU A 228 19.13 -11.32 3.91
C LEU A 228 17.76 -11.16 3.24
N PHE A 229 16.89 -10.34 3.82
CA PHE A 229 15.60 -10.01 3.23
C PHE A 229 15.74 -9.37 1.86
N THR A 230 16.62 -8.38 1.75
CA THR A 230 16.89 -7.68 0.48
C THR A 230 17.42 -8.63 -0.60
N ALA A 231 18.30 -9.56 -0.23
CA ALA A 231 18.81 -10.56 -1.16
C ALA A 231 17.69 -11.51 -1.64
N ALA A 232 16.83 -11.97 -0.73
CA ALA A 232 15.68 -12.81 -1.07
C ALA A 232 14.68 -12.06 -1.97
N LEU A 233 14.40 -10.80 -1.65
CA LEU A 233 13.54 -9.93 -2.43
C LEU A 233 14.12 -9.70 -3.84
N ALA A 234 15.43 -9.40 -3.94
CA ALA A 234 16.10 -9.21 -5.21
C ALA A 234 16.05 -10.48 -6.09
N ALA A 235 16.18 -11.65 -5.48
CA ALA A 235 16.03 -12.92 -6.20
C ALA A 235 14.60 -13.11 -6.74
N ALA A 236 13.57 -12.81 -5.93
CA ALA A 236 12.17 -12.89 -6.35
C ALA A 236 11.85 -11.90 -7.49
N PHE A 237 12.31 -10.66 -7.36
CA PHE A 237 12.18 -9.64 -8.41
C PHE A 237 12.93 -10.07 -9.68
N GLY A 238 14.12 -10.63 -9.54
CA GLY A 238 14.90 -11.15 -10.67
C GLY A 238 14.15 -12.26 -11.42
N VAL A 239 13.56 -13.21 -10.71
CA VAL A 239 12.75 -14.29 -11.32
C VAL A 239 11.53 -13.71 -12.06
N MET A 240 10.81 -12.76 -11.45
CA MET A 240 9.66 -12.13 -12.11
C MET A 240 10.08 -11.33 -13.34
N PHE A 241 11.13 -10.51 -13.23
CA PHE A 241 11.64 -9.69 -14.32
C PHE A 241 12.12 -10.52 -15.50
N LEU A 242 12.98 -11.51 -15.23
CA LEU A 242 13.51 -12.39 -16.28
C LEU A 242 12.40 -13.25 -16.88
N GLY A 243 11.53 -13.83 -16.04
CA GLY A 243 10.43 -14.68 -16.50
C GLY A 243 9.44 -13.95 -17.37
N LEU A 244 9.03 -12.74 -16.99
CA LEU A 244 8.13 -11.91 -17.80
C LEU A 244 8.85 -11.36 -19.03
N GLY A 245 10.09 -10.92 -18.90
CA GLY A 245 10.89 -10.43 -20.02
C GLY A 245 11.07 -11.49 -21.13
N PHE A 246 11.43 -12.74 -20.78
CA PHE A 246 11.53 -13.83 -21.75
C PHE A 246 10.18 -14.24 -22.34
N ARG A 247 9.11 -14.12 -21.58
CA ARG A 247 7.77 -14.55 -22.01
C ARG A 247 7.04 -13.53 -22.89
N THR A 248 7.23 -12.25 -22.60
CA THR A 248 6.49 -11.16 -23.26
C THR A 248 7.37 -10.34 -24.21
N GLY A 249 8.69 -10.45 -24.10
CA GLY A 249 9.65 -9.59 -24.81
C GLY A 249 9.79 -8.18 -24.21
N VAL A 250 9.04 -7.85 -23.16
CA VAL A 250 9.02 -6.52 -22.52
C VAL A 250 9.96 -6.50 -21.32
N TRP A 251 10.97 -5.62 -21.37
CA TRP A 251 11.99 -5.46 -20.33
C TRP A 251 11.80 -4.14 -19.57
N HIS A 252 10.97 -4.15 -18.53
CA HIS A 252 10.62 -2.97 -17.76
C HIS A 252 11.53 -2.82 -16.52
N LEU A 253 12.68 -2.13 -16.67
CA LEU A 253 13.66 -1.95 -15.58
C LEU A 253 13.11 -1.15 -14.39
N GLN A 254 12.15 -0.26 -14.62
CA GLN A 254 11.52 0.52 -13.56
C GLN A 254 10.84 -0.35 -12.49
N PHE A 255 10.58 -1.61 -12.81
CA PHE A 255 10.10 -2.62 -11.86
C PHE A 255 10.93 -2.69 -10.57
N PHE A 256 12.25 -2.54 -10.67
CA PHE A 256 13.14 -2.55 -9.50
C PHE A 256 13.04 -1.31 -8.62
N ALA A 257 12.41 -0.23 -9.08
CA ALA A 257 12.21 0.98 -8.28
C ALA A 257 11.29 0.77 -7.05
N ALA A 258 10.47 -0.30 -7.07
CA ALA A 258 9.68 -0.70 -5.91
C ALA A 258 10.52 -1.25 -4.75
N MET A 259 11.70 -1.85 -5.02
CA MET A 259 12.51 -2.53 -4.00
C MET A 259 12.91 -1.64 -2.82
N PRO A 260 13.43 -0.42 -3.01
CA PRO A 260 13.81 0.44 -1.89
C PRO A 260 12.64 0.71 -0.93
N VAL A 261 11.44 0.92 -1.46
CA VAL A 261 10.23 1.18 -0.66
C VAL A 261 9.82 -0.06 0.14
N ILE A 262 9.91 -1.24 -0.47
CA ILE A 262 9.61 -2.52 0.20
C ILE A 262 10.63 -2.80 1.29
N VAL A 263 11.93 -2.59 1.01
CA VAL A 263 13.00 -2.76 2.00
C VAL A 263 12.84 -1.77 3.16
N PHE A 264 12.46 -0.53 2.89
CA PHE A 264 12.15 0.45 3.94
C PHE A 264 10.97 0.00 4.82
N SER A 265 9.90 -0.51 4.21
CA SER A 265 8.75 -1.06 4.94
C SER A 265 9.14 -2.25 5.81
N ALA A 266 9.98 -3.14 5.28
CA ALA A 266 10.52 -4.27 6.04
C ALA A 266 11.44 -3.82 7.18
N ALA A 267 12.28 -2.80 6.96
CA ALA A 267 13.13 -2.23 8.00
C ALA A 267 12.31 -1.70 9.17
N LEU A 268 11.26 -0.95 8.89
CA LEU A 268 10.36 -0.39 9.89
C LEU A 268 9.67 -1.49 10.71
N LEU A 269 9.13 -2.51 10.03
CA LEU A 269 8.46 -3.63 10.66
C LEU A 269 9.44 -4.48 11.50
N TYR A 270 10.65 -4.69 10.99
CA TYR A 270 11.69 -5.41 11.71
C TYR A 270 12.17 -4.65 12.95
N ALA A 271 12.25 -3.32 12.91
CA ALA A 271 12.60 -2.52 14.08
C ALA A 271 11.58 -2.72 15.23
N LEU A 272 10.27 -2.78 14.90
CA LEU A 272 9.23 -3.07 15.87
C LEU A 272 9.36 -4.48 16.46
N VAL A 273 9.50 -5.48 15.60
CA VAL A 273 9.62 -6.88 16.00
C VAL A 273 10.88 -7.09 16.85
N ALA A 274 12.00 -6.47 16.47
CA ALA A 274 13.24 -6.49 17.24
C ALA A 274 13.07 -5.83 18.61
N TRP A 275 12.42 -4.67 18.66
CA TRP A 275 12.15 -3.94 19.90
C TRP A 275 11.34 -4.80 20.89
N ILE A 276 10.23 -5.40 20.43
CA ILE A 276 9.41 -6.31 21.24
C ILE A 276 10.22 -7.54 21.68
N GLY A 277 10.98 -8.14 20.75
CA GLY A 277 11.79 -9.33 21.00
C GLY A 277 12.86 -9.09 22.08
N ILE A 278 13.49 -7.91 22.10
CA ILE A 278 14.47 -7.52 23.11
C ILE A 278 13.79 -7.28 24.46
N TYR A 279 12.64 -6.57 24.46
CA TYR A 279 11.92 -6.22 25.67
C TYR A 279 11.33 -7.45 26.37
N THR A 280 10.68 -8.34 25.61
CA THR A 280 9.96 -9.51 26.15
C THR A 280 10.81 -10.77 26.23
N ARG A 281 11.95 -10.82 25.53
CA ARG A 281 12.78 -12.01 25.33
C ARG A 281 11.99 -13.20 24.75
N SER A 282 10.86 -12.95 24.12
CA SER A 282 9.93 -13.95 23.59
C SER A 282 9.73 -13.79 22.10
N THR A 283 10.08 -14.82 21.34
CA THR A 283 9.83 -14.90 19.90
C THR A 283 8.32 -14.89 19.59
N ALA A 284 7.54 -15.62 20.39
CA ALA A 284 6.09 -15.71 20.17
C ALA A 284 5.40 -14.34 20.30
N LEU A 285 5.74 -13.57 21.35
CA LEU A 285 5.19 -12.22 21.52
C LEU A 285 5.63 -11.29 20.40
N ALA A 286 6.88 -11.36 19.97
CA ALA A 286 7.39 -10.54 18.85
C ALA A 286 6.62 -10.82 17.54
N VAL A 287 6.32 -12.10 17.25
CA VAL A 287 5.51 -12.51 16.09
C VAL A 287 4.08 -11.99 16.22
N ILE A 288 3.42 -12.25 17.35
CA ILE A 288 2.01 -11.86 17.56
C ILE A 288 1.86 -10.34 17.44
N VAL A 289 2.70 -9.57 18.15
CA VAL A 289 2.63 -8.11 18.11
C VAL A 289 2.98 -7.59 16.71
N GLY A 290 3.95 -8.19 16.03
CA GLY A 290 4.28 -7.85 14.64
C GLY A 290 3.08 -8.01 13.69
N TYR A 291 2.37 -9.13 13.76
CA TYR A 291 1.17 -9.36 12.95
C TYR A 291 0.01 -8.46 13.35
N VAL A 292 -0.27 -8.31 14.64
CA VAL A 292 -1.31 -7.41 15.14
C VAL A 292 -1.07 -5.99 14.65
N TYR A 293 0.17 -5.51 14.77
CA TYR A 293 0.54 -4.18 14.29
C TYR A 293 0.38 -4.04 12.78
N TYR A 294 0.93 -4.99 12.01
CA TYR A 294 0.91 -4.92 10.55
C TYR A 294 -0.50 -5.06 9.97
N VAL A 295 -1.33 -5.96 10.53
CA VAL A 295 -2.67 -6.25 10.00
C VAL A 295 -3.73 -5.35 10.64
N ILE A 296 -3.85 -5.38 11.96
CA ILE A 296 -4.97 -4.72 12.65
C ILE A 296 -4.83 -3.20 12.57
N LEU A 297 -3.63 -2.66 12.76
CA LEU A 297 -3.42 -1.23 12.66
C LEU A 297 -3.66 -0.72 11.24
N GLU A 298 -3.19 -1.46 10.24
CA GLU A 298 -3.42 -1.13 8.83
C GLU A 298 -4.92 -1.11 8.49
N TRP A 299 -5.64 -2.16 8.92
CA TRP A 299 -7.10 -2.24 8.73
C TRP A 299 -7.85 -1.16 9.49
N PHE A 300 -7.39 -0.80 10.70
CA PHE A 300 -7.97 0.27 11.49
C PHE A 300 -7.80 1.63 10.81
N VAL A 301 -6.59 1.96 10.38
CA VAL A 301 -6.30 3.22 9.67
C VAL A 301 -7.07 3.29 8.35
N TRP A 302 -7.08 2.19 7.58
CA TRP A 302 -7.85 2.09 6.34
C TRP A 302 -9.36 2.22 6.62
N GLY A 303 -9.88 1.53 7.62
CA GLY A 303 -11.28 1.59 8.02
C GLY A 303 -11.72 3.00 8.43
N LEU A 304 -10.89 3.73 9.18
CA LEU A 304 -11.14 5.15 9.50
C LEU A 304 -11.20 6.01 8.24
N GLN A 305 -10.31 5.79 7.28
CA GLN A 305 -10.30 6.53 6.02
C GLN A 305 -11.54 6.22 5.17
N VAL A 306 -11.93 4.94 5.10
CA VAL A 306 -13.16 4.53 4.40
C VAL A 306 -14.39 5.10 5.10
N LEU A 307 -14.44 5.05 6.43
CA LEU A 307 -15.54 5.62 7.19
C LEU A 307 -15.67 7.13 6.95
N ASP A 308 -14.56 7.87 7.00
CA ASP A 308 -14.52 9.31 6.69
C ASP A 308 -15.04 9.58 5.26
N GLN A 309 -14.64 8.77 4.29
CA GLN A 309 -15.12 8.88 2.91
C GLN A 309 -16.62 8.57 2.77
N VAL A 310 -17.09 7.50 3.42
CA VAL A 310 -18.51 7.10 3.37
C VAL A 310 -19.38 8.15 4.03
N LEU A 311 -18.97 8.65 5.19
CA LEU A 311 -19.69 9.72 5.90
C LEU A 311 -19.69 11.02 5.10
N ALA A 312 -18.55 11.39 4.51
CA ALA A 312 -18.44 12.56 3.63
C ALA A 312 -19.35 12.44 2.41
N ARG A 313 -19.43 11.26 1.79
CA ARG A 313 -20.41 10.97 0.72
C ARG A 313 -21.85 10.99 1.23
N GLY A 314 -22.07 10.63 2.51
CA GLY A 314 -23.33 10.68 3.23
C GLY A 314 -23.79 12.09 3.59
N GLY A 315 -22.99 13.13 3.34
CA GLY A 315 -23.32 14.51 3.78
C GLY A 315 -23.24 14.70 5.29
N VAL A 316 -22.80 13.69 6.05
CA VAL A 316 -22.65 13.74 7.49
C VAL A 316 -21.18 13.89 7.84
N GLU A 317 -20.77 15.06 8.31
CA GLU A 317 -19.42 15.31 8.78
C GLU A 317 -19.34 15.19 10.30
N TYR A 318 -18.76 14.09 10.76
CA TYR A 318 -18.34 14.00 12.16
C TYR A 318 -16.91 14.50 12.28
N ARG A 319 -16.73 15.73 12.77
CA ARG A 319 -15.40 16.36 12.96
C ARG A 319 -14.41 15.45 13.69
N TRP A 320 -14.85 14.62 14.63
CA TRP A 320 -14.00 13.68 15.34
C TRP A 320 -13.47 12.54 14.43
N VAL A 321 -14.27 12.09 13.45
CA VAL A 321 -13.82 11.06 12.47
C VAL A 321 -12.73 11.64 11.57
N THR A 322 -12.93 12.84 11.04
CA THR A 322 -11.93 13.51 10.20
C THR A 322 -10.64 13.78 10.98
N VAL A 323 -10.74 14.26 12.23
CA VAL A 323 -9.57 14.49 13.09
C VAL A 323 -8.84 13.16 13.40
N LEU A 324 -9.56 12.08 13.68
CA LEU A 324 -8.96 10.75 13.90
C LEU A 324 -8.33 10.17 12.62
N SER A 325 -8.99 10.34 11.49
CA SER A 325 -8.49 9.90 10.18
C SER A 325 -7.18 10.62 9.83
N GLU A 326 -7.16 11.94 9.93
CA GLU A 326 -5.94 12.73 9.70
C GLU A 326 -4.87 12.49 10.77
N GLY A 327 -5.27 12.46 12.04
CA GLY A 327 -4.37 12.19 13.15
C GLY A 327 -3.70 10.81 13.05
N SER A 328 -4.43 9.79 12.63
CA SER A 328 -3.89 8.45 12.41
C SER A 328 -2.82 8.41 11.31
N ARG A 329 -2.95 9.23 10.27
CA ARG A 329 -1.96 9.35 9.19
C ARG A 329 -0.61 9.91 9.68
N TRP A 330 -0.61 10.77 10.68
CA TRP A 330 0.60 11.35 11.28
C TRP A 330 1.11 10.56 12.48
N ALA A 331 0.24 9.83 13.17
CA ALA A 331 0.61 9.05 14.34
C ALA A 331 1.25 7.70 13.98
N PHE A 332 0.83 7.06 12.88
CA PHE A 332 1.25 5.71 12.53
C PHE A 332 1.89 5.65 11.16
N PRO A 333 2.90 4.79 10.95
CA PRO A 333 3.46 4.54 9.64
C PRO A 333 2.42 3.86 8.76
N GLY A 334 2.16 4.43 7.59
CA GLY A 334 1.18 3.93 6.64
C GLY A 334 1.76 2.86 5.72
N PHE A 335 1.75 1.59 6.12
CA PHE A 335 2.25 0.49 5.28
C PHE A 335 1.46 0.37 3.97
N GLY A 336 0.14 0.60 3.98
CA GLY A 336 -0.69 0.61 2.78
C GLY A 336 -0.28 1.71 1.79
N ARG A 337 0.04 2.91 2.30
CA ARG A 337 0.55 3.99 1.45
C ARG A 337 1.95 3.70 0.92
N LEU A 338 2.83 3.09 1.71
CA LEU A 338 4.13 2.62 1.23
C LEU A 338 3.98 1.53 0.17
N ARG A 339 3.00 0.63 0.31
CA ARG A 339 2.69 -0.38 -0.70
C ARG A 339 2.18 0.26 -2.00
N ILE A 340 1.28 1.24 -1.91
CA ILE A 340 0.82 2.02 -3.07
C ILE A 340 2.00 2.78 -3.71
N ALA A 341 2.89 3.36 -2.91
CA ALA A 341 4.09 4.02 -3.41
C ALA A 341 5.03 3.04 -4.13
N ALA A 342 5.21 1.82 -3.62
CA ALA A 342 5.98 0.79 -4.30
C ALA A 342 5.34 0.38 -5.64
N GLN A 343 4.02 0.27 -5.68
CA GLN A 343 3.26 -0.01 -6.88
C GLN A 343 3.38 1.11 -7.94
N ALA A 344 3.24 2.36 -7.48
CA ALA A 344 3.39 3.55 -8.32
C ALA A 344 4.82 3.70 -8.87
N ALA A 345 5.83 3.33 -8.09
CA ALA A 345 7.22 3.34 -8.54
C ALA A 345 7.47 2.39 -9.71
N VAL A 346 6.77 1.25 -9.79
CA VAL A 346 6.83 0.35 -10.95
C VAL A 346 6.32 1.03 -12.21
N LEU A 347 5.28 1.86 -12.09
CA LEU A 347 4.63 2.54 -13.22
C LEU A 347 5.27 3.89 -13.57
N ASP A 348 6.39 4.24 -12.92
CA ASP A 348 7.04 5.55 -13.05
C ASP A 348 6.12 6.74 -12.77
N VAL A 349 5.18 6.55 -11.87
CA VAL A 349 4.23 7.59 -11.45
C VAL A 349 4.85 8.40 -10.33
N PRO A 350 4.93 9.73 -10.46
CA PRO A 350 5.38 10.59 -9.37
C PRO A 350 4.27 10.73 -8.29
N VAL A 351 3.88 9.62 -7.69
CA VAL A 351 3.08 9.65 -6.46
C VAL A 351 4.05 9.83 -5.30
N PHE A 352 4.53 11.03 -5.12
CA PHE A 352 5.42 11.34 -4.01
C PHE A 352 4.59 11.90 -2.84
N ASP A 353 3.94 10.99 -2.09
CA ASP A 353 3.52 11.32 -0.73
C ASP A 353 4.72 11.12 0.20
N ALA A 354 5.38 12.19 0.58
CA ALA A 354 6.53 12.14 1.49
C ALA A 354 6.11 11.78 2.93
N GLN A 355 4.84 11.94 3.28
CA GLN A 355 4.35 11.75 4.65
C GLN A 355 4.64 10.34 5.21
N PRO A 356 4.34 9.21 4.51
CA PRO A 356 4.62 7.88 5.06
C PRO A 356 6.12 7.61 5.22
N LEU A 357 6.97 8.22 4.39
CA LEU A 357 8.42 8.11 4.54
C LEU A 357 8.92 8.89 5.75
N VAL A 358 8.43 10.11 5.96
CA VAL A 358 8.82 10.96 7.12
C VAL A 358 8.36 10.31 8.41
N VAL A 359 7.09 9.94 8.52
CA VAL A 359 6.53 9.28 9.71
C VAL A 359 7.20 7.93 9.95
N GLY A 360 7.39 7.12 8.88
CA GLY A 360 8.09 5.85 8.97
C GLY A 360 9.54 5.99 9.44
N THR A 361 10.28 6.98 8.93
CA THR A 361 11.66 7.26 9.38
C THR A 361 11.71 7.68 10.84
N ALA A 362 10.78 8.53 11.29
CA ALA A 362 10.69 8.92 12.70
C ALA A 362 10.44 7.71 13.60
N TRP A 363 9.50 6.84 13.24
CA TRP A 363 9.23 5.58 13.95
C TRP A 363 10.43 4.62 13.93
N LEU A 364 11.08 4.46 12.79
CA LEU A 364 12.26 3.62 12.64
C LEU A 364 13.38 4.07 13.61
N LEU A 365 13.69 5.35 13.62
CA LEU A 365 14.70 5.92 14.51
C LEU A 365 14.30 5.78 15.98
N LEU A 366 13.04 6.04 16.31
CA LEU A 366 12.52 5.91 17.68
C LEU A 366 12.65 4.45 18.19
N LEU A 367 12.21 3.48 17.39
CA LEU A 367 12.26 2.07 17.76
C LEU A 367 13.70 1.55 17.89
N LEU A 368 14.57 1.93 16.95
CA LEU A 368 15.98 1.54 17.04
C LEU A 368 16.70 2.20 18.23
N ALA A 369 16.44 3.48 18.47
CA ALA A 369 17.07 4.20 19.60
C ALA A 369 16.59 3.63 20.94
N THR A 370 15.28 3.46 21.13
CA THR A 370 14.71 2.91 22.35
C THR A 370 15.08 1.45 22.54
N GLY A 371 15.08 0.64 21.45
CA GLY A 371 15.53 -0.74 21.47
C GLY A 371 17.00 -0.89 21.87
N TYR A 372 17.87 -0.03 21.31
CA TYR A 372 19.29 -0.02 21.69
C TYR A 372 19.50 0.45 23.13
N LEU A 373 18.80 1.49 23.59
CA LEU A 373 18.90 1.96 24.98
C LEU A 373 18.50 0.88 25.98
N TRP A 374 17.46 0.10 25.65
CA TRP A 374 17.05 -1.05 26.44
C TRP A 374 18.09 -2.17 26.40
N PHE A 375 18.55 -2.54 25.19
CA PHE A 375 19.58 -3.54 24.98
C PHE A 375 20.87 -3.23 25.76
N ARG A 376 21.26 -1.94 25.82
CA ARG A 376 22.45 -1.50 26.57
C ARG A 376 22.31 -1.70 28.07
N ARG A 377 21.09 -1.62 28.63
CA ARG A 377 20.79 -1.79 30.07
C ARG A 377 20.69 -3.23 30.52
N LEU A 378 20.64 -4.16 29.58
CA LEU A 378 20.61 -5.57 29.94
C LEU A 378 21.98 -5.96 30.52
N ASP A 379 21.96 -6.43 31.76
CA ASP A 379 23.11 -7.05 32.38
C ASP A 379 23.25 -8.48 31.85
N PHE A 380 24.41 -8.77 31.30
CA PHE A 380 24.78 -10.04 30.75
C PHE A 380 25.90 -10.64 31.60
#